data_de92f152e243fbcaaf1342ad864c099d
#
_entry.id   de92f152e243fbcaaf1342ad864c099d
#
_cell.length_a   1.000
_cell.length_b   1.000
_cell.length_c   1.000
_cell.angle_alpha   90.00
_cell.angle_beta   90.00
_cell.angle_gamma   90.00
#
_symmetry.space_group_name_H-M   'P 1'
#
loop_
_entity.id
_entity.type
_entity.pdbx_description
1 polymer ?
#
loop_
_entity_poly.entity_id
_entity_poly.type
_entity_poly.pdbx_seq_one_letter_code
_entity_poly.pdbx_strand_id
1 'polypeptide(L)'
;MKYSLPHYHLSFIIYHFSLFIFHYSLFISLLLLTSCEKEIEIDYHTVPSLYVVEASVSNTRMEARISRSQNMDDNSTKSDISNAVVVITGDDGSSNQLKYQSNGRYTANSKGVPGVTYTITVDVNDEHFTSTSTMQNKPTISSFRVIRKKIATEWFQIGELNFPDLPNEDNWYFMHIYRNDLGYRWAVLDDRNDPGNERQQLFNFFREGDTGSDVLRDGDNLRIELYTIDKSTYDYFFSMQMMDNTGTNPIPNFTGGCLGYFSAHWLVTQNFVYRAENVEEEE
;
A
#
# COMPACT_ATOMS: atom_id res chain seq x y z
N MET A 1 86.54 5.25 -38.92
CA MET A 1 85.61 6.34 -38.65
C MET A 1 84.31 5.73 -38.09
N LYS A 2 84.10 5.87 -36.73
CA LYS A 2 82.87 5.43 -36.08
C LYS A 2 81.94 6.67 -36.00
N TYR A 3 80.83 6.70 -36.71
CA TYR A 3 79.85 7.73 -36.54
C TYR A 3 78.95 7.39 -35.35
N SER A 4 79.07 8.10 -34.22
CA SER A 4 78.11 8.05 -33.12
C SER A 4 76.89 8.90 -33.53
N LEU A 5 75.77 8.27 -33.77
CA LEU A 5 74.48 8.98 -33.92
C LEU A 5 74.13 9.68 -32.61
N PRO A 6 73.72 10.93 -32.61
CA PRO A 6 73.46 11.66 -31.40
C PRO A 6 72.22 11.12 -30.67
N HIS A 7 72.39 10.76 -29.40
CA HIS A 7 71.34 10.27 -28.49
C HIS A 7 70.09 11.16 -28.38
N TYR A 8 70.19 12.42 -28.78
CA TYR A 8 69.10 13.40 -28.75
C TYR A 8 67.97 13.12 -29.75
N HIS A 9 68.24 12.53 -30.90
CA HIS A 9 67.19 12.19 -31.88
C HIS A 9 66.31 11.00 -31.43
N LEU A 10 66.89 10.06 -30.74
CA LEU A 10 66.17 8.89 -30.26
C LEU A 10 65.21 9.28 -29.11
N SER A 11 65.67 10.13 -28.17
CA SER A 11 64.84 10.65 -27.07
C SER A 11 63.68 11.50 -27.58
N PHE A 12 63.89 12.31 -28.60
CA PHE A 12 62.88 13.15 -29.21
C PHE A 12 61.77 12.29 -29.87
N ILE A 13 62.14 11.23 -30.59
CA ILE A 13 61.20 10.32 -31.24
C ILE A 13 60.37 9.56 -30.19
N ILE A 14 60.98 9.08 -29.12
CA ILE A 14 60.34 8.34 -28.03
C ILE A 14 59.33 9.27 -27.32
N TYR A 15 59.68 10.54 -27.06
CA TYR A 15 58.79 11.51 -26.42
C TYR A 15 57.52 11.80 -27.29
N HIS A 16 57.72 12.05 -28.57
CA HIS A 16 56.58 12.29 -29.46
C HIS A 16 55.70 11.05 -29.67
N PHE A 17 56.25 9.87 -29.68
CA PHE A 17 55.51 8.61 -29.79
C PHE A 17 54.73 8.33 -28.49
N SER A 18 55.30 8.59 -27.36
CA SER A 18 54.57 8.52 -26.05
C SER A 18 53.41 9.51 -25.97
N LEU A 19 53.67 10.74 -26.41
CA LEU A 19 52.62 11.80 -26.44
C LEU A 19 51.46 11.41 -27.40
N PHE A 20 51.79 10.81 -28.53
CA PHE A 20 50.81 10.33 -29.49
C PHE A 20 49.94 9.19 -28.93
N ILE A 21 50.54 8.22 -28.22
CA ILE A 21 49.86 7.13 -27.56
C ILE A 21 48.92 7.70 -26.48
N PHE A 22 49.40 8.66 -25.70
CA PHE A 22 48.57 9.30 -24.66
C PHE A 22 47.35 10.02 -25.23
N HIS A 23 47.50 10.81 -26.29
CA HIS A 23 46.38 11.48 -26.95
C HIS A 23 45.39 10.51 -27.60
N TYR A 24 45.92 9.40 -28.17
CA TYR A 24 45.10 8.39 -28.81
C TYR A 24 44.29 7.58 -27.77
N SER A 25 44.92 7.26 -26.62
CA SER A 25 44.22 6.60 -25.52
C SER A 25 43.15 7.49 -24.87
N LEU A 26 43.45 8.78 -24.73
CA LEU A 26 42.48 9.77 -24.23
C LEU A 26 41.30 9.95 -25.19
N PHE A 27 41.56 9.93 -26.51
CA PHE A 27 40.51 10.01 -27.54
C PHE A 27 39.62 8.77 -27.53
N ILE A 28 40.20 7.57 -27.41
CA ILE A 28 39.43 6.32 -27.27
C ILE A 28 38.60 6.32 -25.99
N SER A 29 39.17 6.77 -24.87
CA SER A 29 38.45 6.91 -23.60
C SER A 29 37.26 7.85 -23.71
N LEU A 30 37.41 8.95 -24.45
CA LEU A 30 36.31 9.93 -24.68
C LEU A 30 35.18 9.34 -25.55
N LEU A 31 35.52 8.47 -26.51
CA LEU A 31 34.54 7.79 -27.37
C LEU A 31 33.76 6.70 -26.60
N LEU A 32 34.34 6.11 -25.54
CA LEU A 32 33.65 5.13 -24.68
C LEU A 32 32.68 5.77 -23.69
N LEU A 33 32.72 7.08 -23.51
CA LEU A 33 31.81 7.84 -22.65
C LEU A 33 30.51 8.23 -23.34
N THR A 34 30.38 8.05 -24.67
CA THR A 34 29.12 8.19 -25.38
C THR A 34 28.27 6.93 -25.16
N SER A 35 27.86 6.69 -23.93
CA SER A 35 26.80 5.73 -23.64
C SER A 35 25.50 6.32 -24.21
N CYS A 36 24.98 5.74 -25.27
CA CYS A 36 23.61 6.01 -25.70
C CYS A 36 22.68 5.52 -24.58
N GLU A 37 22.16 6.43 -23.78
CA GLU A 37 20.92 6.18 -23.04
C GLU A 37 19.83 5.99 -24.09
N LYS A 38 19.42 4.76 -24.27
CA LYS A 38 18.23 4.47 -25.04
C LYS A 38 17.05 4.81 -24.11
N GLU A 39 16.39 5.94 -24.36
CA GLU A 39 15.08 6.19 -23.77
C GLU A 39 14.18 4.99 -24.13
N ILE A 40 13.80 4.22 -23.12
CA ILE A 40 12.78 3.19 -23.28
C ILE A 40 11.47 3.97 -23.23
N GLU A 41 10.88 4.24 -24.40
CA GLU A 41 9.48 4.65 -24.47
C GLU A 41 8.63 3.47 -23.96
N ILE A 42 8.19 3.55 -22.72
CA ILE A 42 7.20 2.64 -22.18
C ILE A 42 5.86 3.09 -22.77
N ASP A 43 5.33 2.33 -23.73
CA ASP A 43 3.99 2.55 -24.24
C ASP A 43 2.97 2.20 -23.14
N TYR A 44 2.60 3.20 -22.35
CA TYR A 44 1.47 3.12 -21.43
C TYR A 44 0.20 3.13 -22.26
N HIS A 45 -0.31 1.95 -22.57
CA HIS A 45 -1.61 1.84 -23.23
C HIS A 45 -2.64 2.67 -22.47
N THR A 46 -3.12 3.74 -23.09
CA THR A 46 -4.16 4.59 -22.50
C THR A 46 -5.44 3.78 -22.33
N VAL A 47 -5.76 3.44 -21.09
CA VAL A 47 -7.01 2.75 -20.74
C VAL A 47 -8.08 3.83 -20.47
N PRO A 48 -9.33 3.64 -20.91
CA PRO A 48 -10.40 4.56 -20.54
C PRO A 48 -10.48 4.71 -19.03
N SER A 49 -10.62 5.96 -18.56
CA SER A 49 -10.76 6.25 -17.13
C SER A 49 -12.04 5.63 -16.60
N LEU A 50 -11.92 4.77 -15.56
CA LEU A 50 -13.04 4.11 -14.88
C LEU A 50 -13.43 4.88 -13.62
N TYR A 51 -14.70 4.73 -13.19
CA TYR A 51 -15.07 5.16 -11.85
C TYR A 51 -14.39 4.30 -10.80
N VAL A 52 -14.04 4.93 -9.69
CA VAL A 52 -13.46 4.28 -8.49
C VAL A 52 -14.40 4.60 -7.34
N VAL A 53 -14.94 3.57 -6.70
CA VAL A 53 -15.82 3.68 -5.54
C VAL A 53 -15.17 3.02 -4.34
N GLU A 54 -14.80 3.80 -3.35
CA GLU A 54 -14.27 3.34 -2.06
C GLU A 54 -15.30 3.67 -0.99
N ALA A 55 -16.00 2.67 -0.45
CA ALA A 55 -17.12 2.92 0.43
C ALA A 55 -17.15 2.01 1.65
N SER A 56 -17.74 2.51 2.73
CA SER A 56 -17.85 1.73 3.96
C SER A 56 -19.07 2.06 4.81
N VAL A 57 -19.53 1.05 5.52
CA VAL A 57 -20.39 1.13 6.69
C VAL A 57 -19.58 0.72 7.91
N SER A 58 -19.40 1.62 8.87
CA SER A 58 -18.63 1.32 10.07
C SER A 58 -19.51 1.47 11.34
N ASN A 59 -18.94 1.05 12.49
CA ASN A 59 -19.54 1.30 13.80
C ASN A 59 -19.57 2.79 14.19
N THR A 60 -19.11 3.68 13.33
CA THR A 60 -19.10 5.12 13.58
C THR A 60 -19.96 5.91 12.60
N ARG A 61 -19.94 5.58 11.31
CA ARG A 61 -20.63 6.29 10.20
C ARG A 61 -20.64 5.47 8.93
N MET A 62 -21.36 5.98 7.94
CA MET A 62 -21.29 5.53 6.55
C MET A 62 -20.59 6.56 5.70
N GLU A 63 -19.70 6.12 4.80
CA GLU A 63 -18.99 7.01 3.89
C GLU A 63 -18.69 6.33 2.55
N ALA A 64 -18.59 7.16 1.51
CA ALA A 64 -18.11 6.77 0.19
C ALA A 64 -17.23 7.86 -0.38
N ARG A 65 -16.20 7.47 -1.12
CA ARG A 65 -15.42 8.35 -1.97
C ARG A 65 -15.54 7.89 -3.41
N ILE A 66 -15.91 8.82 -4.29
CA ILE A 66 -16.08 8.54 -5.71
C ILE A 66 -15.14 9.42 -6.50
N SER A 67 -14.32 8.78 -7.34
CA SER A 67 -13.33 9.43 -8.18
C SER A 67 -13.21 8.74 -9.53
N ARG A 68 -12.27 9.17 -10.35
CA ARG A 68 -11.88 8.48 -11.59
C ARG A 68 -10.47 7.92 -11.48
N SER A 69 -10.21 6.78 -12.11
CA SER A 69 -8.86 6.26 -12.28
C SER A 69 -8.05 7.17 -13.20
N GLN A 70 -6.73 7.24 -12.96
CA GLN A 70 -5.78 7.99 -13.75
C GLN A 70 -4.77 7.05 -14.37
N ASN A 71 -4.27 7.39 -15.55
CA ASN A 71 -3.13 6.71 -16.12
C ASN A 71 -1.87 7.01 -15.29
N MET A 72 -0.87 6.12 -15.32
CA MET A 72 0.35 6.25 -14.51
C MET A 72 1.20 7.49 -14.88
N ASP A 73 1.05 7.99 -16.11
CA ASP A 73 1.72 9.18 -16.64
C ASP A 73 0.91 10.47 -16.44
N ASP A 74 -0.33 10.38 -15.95
CA ASP A 74 -1.18 11.54 -15.70
C ASP A 74 -0.93 12.13 -14.32
N ASN A 75 -0.22 13.26 -14.28
CA ASN A 75 0.06 14.03 -13.06
C ASN A 75 -1.03 15.05 -12.69
N SER A 76 -2.19 15.01 -13.35
CA SER A 76 -3.31 15.88 -13.01
C SER A 76 -3.89 15.55 -11.63
N THR A 77 -4.63 16.50 -11.04
CA THR A 77 -5.38 16.24 -9.80
C THR A 77 -6.46 15.21 -10.05
N LYS A 78 -6.61 14.22 -9.15
CA LYS A 78 -7.69 13.22 -9.23
C LYS A 78 -9.03 13.91 -9.48
N SER A 79 -9.75 13.44 -10.49
CA SER A 79 -11.08 13.95 -10.81
C SER A 79 -12.10 13.41 -9.79
N ASP A 80 -12.44 14.26 -8.81
CA ASP A 80 -13.46 13.95 -7.81
C ASP A 80 -14.86 14.09 -8.40
N ILE A 81 -15.76 13.17 -8.05
CA ILE A 81 -17.15 13.14 -8.52
C ILE A 81 -18.05 13.74 -7.44
N SER A 82 -18.82 14.78 -7.81
CA SER A 82 -19.70 15.51 -6.87
C SER A 82 -21.20 15.32 -7.14
N ASN A 83 -21.57 14.69 -8.26
CA ASN A 83 -22.94 14.57 -8.74
C ASN A 83 -23.51 13.15 -8.64
N ALA A 84 -22.86 12.25 -7.87
CA ALA A 84 -23.39 10.91 -7.68
C ALA A 84 -24.53 10.89 -6.65
N VAL A 85 -25.48 10.00 -6.86
CA VAL A 85 -26.46 9.60 -5.86
C VAL A 85 -25.98 8.32 -5.20
N VAL A 86 -25.72 8.37 -3.89
CA VAL A 86 -25.19 7.25 -3.12
C VAL A 86 -26.20 6.86 -2.06
N VAL A 87 -26.67 5.62 -2.11
CA VAL A 87 -27.65 5.09 -1.15
C VAL A 87 -27.10 3.79 -0.56
N ILE A 88 -27.20 3.64 0.75
CA ILE A 88 -26.88 2.41 1.47
C ILE A 88 -28.14 1.91 2.16
N THR A 89 -28.56 0.68 1.87
CA THR A 89 -29.69 0.00 2.50
C THR A 89 -29.23 -1.23 3.26
N GLY A 90 -29.84 -1.51 4.40
CA GLY A 90 -29.63 -2.75 5.15
C GLY A 90 -30.81 -3.71 4.97
N ASP A 91 -30.56 -5.01 5.11
CA ASP A 91 -31.60 -6.05 5.15
C ASP A 91 -32.48 -5.97 6.41
N ASP A 92 -32.09 -5.15 7.39
CA ASP A 92 -32.91 -4.73 8.53
C ASP A 92 -33.97 -3.67 8.18
N GLY A 93 -34.03 -3.25 6.92
CA GLY A 93 -34.97 -2.22 6.42
C GLY A 93 -34.40 -0.80 6.55
N SER A 94 -33.20 -0.61 7.03
CA SER A 94 -32.56 0.71 7.07
C SER A 94 -32.24 1.23 5.66
N SER A 95 -32.34 2.55 5.46
CA SER A 95 -31.98 3.20 4.20
C SER A 95 -31.39 4.58 4.47
N ASN A 96 -30.22 4.83 3.91
CA ASN A 96 -29.44 6.05 4.12
C ASN A 96 -28.91 6.58 2.79
N GLN A 97 -29.38 7.76 2.39
CA GLN A 97 -28.76 8.51 1.30
C GLN A 97 -27.59 9.33 1.83
N LEU A 98 -26.38 9.07 1.32
CA LEU A 98 -25.18 9.81 1.71
C LEU A 98 -25.19 11.20 1.08
N LYS A 99 -24.73 12.19 1.84
CA LYS A 99 -24.64 13.59 1.41
C LYS A 99 -23.22 13.92 0.99
N TYR A 100 -23.09 14.54 -0.18
CA TYR A 100 -21.82 15.08 -0.66
C TYR A 100 -21.24 16.10 0.34
N GLN A 101 -19.95 16.03 0.56
CA GLN A 101 -19.20 16.96 1.41
C GLN A 101 -18.21 17.79 0.56
N SER A 102 -17.14 17.15 0.12
CA SER A 102 -16.08 17.74 -0.71
C SER A 102 -15.18 16.62 -1.25
N ASN A 103 -14.42 16.91 -2.28
CA ASN A 103 -13.35 16.02 -2.81
C ASN A 103 -13.85 14.59 -3.07
N GLY A 104 -15.02 14.46 -3.75
CA GLY A 104 -15.61 13.16 -4.07
C GLY A 104 -16.18 12.38 -2.88
N ARG A 105 -16.23 12.98 -1.68
CA ARG A 105 -16.64 12.32 -0.44
C ARG A 105 -18.11 12.54 -0.13
N TYR A 106 -18.80 11.44 0.22
CA TYR A 106 -20.19 11.38 0.63
C TYR A 106 -20.30 10.75 2.00
N THR A 107 -21.15 11.24 2.89
CA THR A 107 -21.26 10.73 4.27
C THR A 107 -22.69 10.71 4.78
N ALA A 108 -22.96 9.76 5.70
CA ALA A 108 -24.13 9.76 6.58
C ALA A 108 -23.69 9.40 8.01
N ASN A 109 -24.34 9.98 9.01
CA ASN A 109 -23.99 9.74 10.42
C ASN A 109 -24.55 8.43 10.99
N SER A 110 -25.23 7.63 10.17
CA SER A 110 -25.75 6.32 10.54
C SER A 110 -24.61 5.33 10.77
N LYS A 111 -24.77 4.48 11.78
CA LYS A 111 -23.79 3.45 12.15
C LYS A 111 -24.26 2.09 11.65
N GLY A 112 -23.29 1.24 11.34
CA GLY A 112 -23.56 -0.16 11.02
C GLY A 112 -23.91 -0.97 12.26
N VAL A 113 -24.63 -2.05 12.04
CA VAL A 113 -25.06 -3.03 13.04
C VAL A 113 -24.52 -4.41 12.64
N PRO A 114 -23.82 -5.13 13.55
CA PRO A 114 -23.34 -6.49 13.28
C PRO A 114 -24.46 -7.43 12.84
N GLY A 115 -24.15 -8.31 11.89
CA GLY A 115 -25.09 -9.26 11.30
C GLY A 115 -25.96 -8.68 10.18
N VAL A 116 -26.00 -7.36 10.01
CA VAL A 116 -26.76 -6.71 8.91
C VAL A 116 -25.94 -6.77 7.61
N THR A 117 -26.59 -7.17 6.54
CA THR A 117 -26.04 -7.09 5.18
C THR A 117 -26.45 -5.78 4.55
N TYR A 118 -25.46 -4.95 4.26
CA TYR A 118 -25.66 -3.66 3.59
C TYR A 118 -25.48 -3.80 2.09
N THR A 119 -26.33 -3.10 1.35
CA THR A 119 -26.21 -2.92 -0.11
C THR A 119 -25.97 -1.45 -0.39
N ILE A 120 -24.89 -1.14 -1.09
CA ILE A 120 -24.65 0.19 -1.64
C ILE A 120 -25.09 0.24 -3.10
N THR A 121 -25.73 1.34 -3.48
CA THR A 121 -25.99 1.72 -4.87
C THR A 121 -25.40 3.09 -5.13
N VAL A 122 -24.71 3.22 -6.26
CA VAL A 122 -24.10 4.46 -6.72
C VAL A 122 -24.57 4.72 -8.14
N ASP A 123 -25.34 5.78 -8.31
CA ASP A 123 -25.80 6.26 -9.61
C ASP A 123 -25.03 7.54 -9.96
N VAL A 124 -24.36 7.54 -11.08
CA VAL A 124 -23.62 8.71 -11.57
C VAL A 124 -23.70 8.79 -13.09
N ASN A 125 -24.25 9.88 -13.59
CA ASN A 125 -24.64 10.02 -15.01
C ASN A 125 -25.51 8.82 -15.45
N ASP A 126 -25.11 8.07 -16.46
CA ASP A 126 -25.83 6.88 -16.96
C ASP A 126 -25.26 5.56 -16.42
N GLU A 127 -24.34 5.63 -15.45
CA GLU A 127 -23.66 4.46 -14.85
C GLU A 127 -24.29 4.10 -13.51
N HIS A 128 -24.42 2.79 -13.26
CA HIS A 128 -24.98 2.22 -12.04
C HIS A 128 -24.06 1.16 -11.45
N PHE A 129 -23.66 1.33 -10.20
CA PHE A 129 -22.77 0.41 -9.48
C PHE A 129 -23.45 -0.08 -8.22
N THR A 130 -23.30 -1.37 -7.91
CA THR A 130 -23.82 -1.95 -6.68
C THR A 130 -22.87 -2.96 -6.08
N SER A 131 -22.88 -3.03 -4.75
CA SER A 131 -22.10 -4.00 -3.97
C SER A 131 -22.83 -4.34 -2.69
N THR A 132 -22.50 -5.49 -2.10
CA THR A 132 -23.03 -5.93 -0.81
C THR A 132 -21.88 -6.28 0.14
N SER A 133 -22.08 -6.01 1.43
CA SER A 133 -21.15 -6.40 2.48
C SER A 133 -21.90 -6.62 3.79
N THR A 134 -21.55 -7.71 4.51
CA THR A 134 -22.15 -8.05 5.80
C THR A 134 -21.25 -7.62 6.94
N MET A 135 -21.79 -6.82 7.85
CA MET A 135 -21.01 -6.34 9.00
C MET A 135 -20.77 -7.46 10.00
N GLN A 136 -19.51 -7.79 10.21
CA GLN A 136 -19.07 -8.80 11.16
C GLN A 136 -19.16 -8.30 12.62
N ASN A 137 -19.04 -9.22 13.59
CA ASN A 137 -19.01 -8.91 15.01
C ASN A 137 -17.77 -8.09 15.41
N LYS A 138 -17.85 -7.44 16.58
CA LYS A 138 -16.79 -6.59 17.12
C LYS A 138 -15.54 -7.40 17.46
N PRO A 139 -14.36 -7.07 16.92
CA PRO A 139 -13.10 -7.68 17.34
C PRO A 139 -12.60 -7.06 18.64
N THR A 140 -11.58 -7.70 19.24
CA THR A 140 -10.87 -7.19 20.40
C THR A 140 -9.37 -7.29 20.15
N ILE A 141 -8.61 -6.28 20.53
CA ILE A 141 -7.14 -6.35 20.50
C ILE A 141 -6.70 -6.84 21.90
N SER A 142 -6.00 -7.97 21.96
CA SER A 142 -5.41 -8.50 23.21
C SER A 142 -4.17 -7.69 23.59
N SER A 143 -3.25 -7.53 22.64
CA SER A 143 -2.01 -6.77 22.86
C SER A 143 -1.39 -6.30 21.53
N PHE A 144 -0.61 -5.24 21.66
CA PHE A 144 0.33 -4.83 20.62
C PHE A 144 1.67 -4.49 21.28
N ARG A 145 2.76 -5.01 20.70
CA ARG A 145 4.12 -4.72 21.16
C ARG A 145 5.07 -4.62 19.96
N VAL A 146 6.23 -4.02 20.17
CA VAL A 146 7.33 -4.05 19.20
C VAL A 146 8.42 -4.93 19.78
N ILE A 147 8.84 -5.92 19.01
CA ILE A 147 9.89 -6.88 19.38
C ILE A 147 11.09 -6.73 18.44
N ARG A 148 12.26 -7.12 18.91
CA ARG A 148 13.48 -7.28 18.15
C ARG A 148 13.73 -8.77 17.94
N LYS A 149 13.70 -9.23 16.69
CA LYS A 149 13.81 -10.65 16.36
C LYS A 149 14.88 -10.90 15.34
N LYS A 150 15.68 -11.96 15.57
CA LYS A 150 16.70 -12.40 14.63
C LYS A 150 16.10 -13.32 13.57
N ILE A 151 16.23 -12.94 12.31
CA ILE A 151 15.82 -13.76 11.16
C ILE A 151 17.09 -14.05 10.35
N ALA A 152 17.51 -15.31 10.30
CA ALA A 152 18.80 -15.75 9.78
C ALA A 152 19.98 -15.03 10.48
N THR A 153 20.66 -14.12 9.81
CA THR A 153 21.80 -13.37 10.37
C THR A 153 21.48 -11.93 10.74
N GLU A 154 20.28 -11.45 10.40
CA GLU A 154 19.89 -10.06 10.51
C GLU A 154 18.88 -9.85 11.65
N TRP A 155 18.91 -8.69 12.27
CA TRP A 155 17.96 -8.30 13.29
C TRP A 155 16.87 -7.39 12.69
N PHE A 156 15.62 -7.65 13.08
CA PHE A 156 14.45 -6.89 12.61
C PHE A 156 13.67 -6.35 13.80
N GLN A 157 13.13 -5.16 13.64
CA GLN A 157 12.08 -4.61 14.51
C GLN A 157 10.73 -5.03 13.92
N ILE A 158 9.93 -5.71 14.70
CA ILE A 158 8.67 -6.33 14.28
C ILE A 158 7.56 -5.86 15.19
N GLY A 159 6.47 -5.35 14.62
CA GLY A 159 5.21 -5.13 15.33
C GLY A 159 4.46 -6.44 15.47
N GLU A 160 4.08 -6.82 16.68
CA GLU A 160 3.29 -8.00 16.98
C GLU A 160 1.92 -7.59 17.50
N LEU A 161 0.88 -7.93 16.75
CA LEU A 161 -0.52 -7.73 17.12
C LEU A 161 -1.15 -9.07 17.46
N ASN A 162 -1.67 -9.21 18.68
CA ASN A 162 -2.40 -10.39 19.15
C ASN A 162 -3.86 -10.02 19.39
N PHE A 163 -4.77 -10.90 18.96
CA PHE A 163 -6.21 -10.73 19.11
C PHE A 163 -6.93 -12.08 19.10
N PRO A 164 -8.02 -12.25 19.89
CA PRO A 164 -8.80 -13.46 19.86
C PRO A 164 -9.61 -13.51 18.57
N ASP A 165 -9.69 -14.69 17.98
CA ASP A 165 -10.60 -14.96 16.90
C ASP A 165 -12.06 -14.98 17.40
N LEU A 166 -13.01 -14.62 16.53
CA LEU A 166 -14.43 -14.70 16.84
C LEU A 166 -14.91 -16.15 16.70
N PRO A 167 -15.49 -16.74 17.74
CA PRO A 167 -15.83 -18.16 17.73
C PRO A 167 -17.05 -18.49 16.87
N ASN A 168 -17.05 -19.69 16.29
CA ASN A 168 -18.17 -20.34 15.60
C ASN A 168 -18.60 -19.70 14.26
N GLU A 169 -17.78 -18.93 13.65
CA GLU A 169 -18.01 -18.35 12.33
C GLU A 169 -16.68 -18.18 11.58
N ASP A 170 -16.70 -18.17 10.24
CA ASP A 170 -15.54 -17.83 9.44
C ASP A 170 -15.32 -16.32 9.50
N ASN A 171 -14.11 -15.92 9.85
CA ASN A 171 -13.77 -14.51 10.04
C ASN A 171 -12.65 -14.05 9.09
N TRP A 172 -12.74 -12.80 8.70
CA TRP A 172 -11.73 -12.12 7.93
C TRP A 172 -11.38 -10.80 8.61
N TYR A 173 -10.10 -10.52 8.65
CA TYR A 173 -9.56 -9.36 9.35
C TYR A 173 -8.76 -8.48 8.38
N PHE A 174 -8.91 -7.18 8.52
CA PHE A 174 -8.00 -6.18 7.95
C PHE A 174 -7.35 -5.43 9.10
N MET A 175 -6.05 -5.24 9.02
CA MET A 175 -5.27 -4.54 10.03
C MET A 175 -4.48 -3.43 9.39
N HIS A 176 -4.48 -2.26 10.02
CA HIS A 176 -3.72 -1.12 9.55
C HIS A 176 -2.99 -0.46 10.70
N ILE A 177 -1.72 -0.21 10.52
CA ILE A 177 -0.89 0.56 11.45
C ILE A 177 -0.57 1.88 10.78
N TYR A 178 -0.93 2.97 11.46
CA TYR A 178 -0.55 4.32 11.10
C TYR A 178 0.60 4.76 11.99
N ARG A 179 1.57 5.47 11.42
CA ARG A 179 2.65 6.11 12.13
C ARG A 179 2.49 7.62 12.00
N ASN A 180 2.30 8.32 13.10
CA ASN A 180 2.09 9.77 13.13
C ASN A 180 0.99 10.20 12.12
N ASP A 181 -0.14 9.46 12.12
CA ASP A 181 -1.30 9.60 11.23
C ASP A 181 -1.08 9.30 9.74
N LEU A 182 0.10 8.84 9.35
CA LEU A 182 0.38 8.37 7.99
C LEU A 182 0.32 6.85 7.94
N GLY A 183 -0.26 6.28 6.86
CA GLY A 183 -0.27 4.84 6.64
C GLY A 183 1.14 4.26 6.68
N TYR A 184 1.34 3.17 7.44
CA TYR A 184 2.67 2.62 7.66
C TYR A 184 2.76 1.15 7.26
N ARG A 185 1.92 0.28 7.85
CA ARG A 185 1.85 -1.15 7.51
C ARG A 185 0.41 -1.61 7.54
N TRP A 186 0.06 -2.56 6.70
CA TRP A 186 -1.24 -3.19 6.71
C TRP A 186 -1.16 -4.67 6.32
N ALA A 187 -2.16 -5.43 6.71
CA ALA A 187 -2.28 -6.85 6.38
C ALA A 187 -3.75 -7.29 6.37
N VAL A 188 -4.02 -8.39 5.69
CA VAL A 188 -5.28 -9.14 5.82
C VAL A 188 -5.00 -10.56 6.30
N LEU A 189 -5.93 -11.10 7.06
CA LEU A 189 -5.86 -12.44 7.61
C LEU A 189 -7.23 -13.13 7.51
N ASP A 190 -7.24 -14.42 7.22
CA ASP A 190 -8.41 -15.30 7.37
C ASP A 190 -8.17 -16.34 8.48
N ASP A 191 -9.25 -16.87 9.05
CA ASP A 191 -9.22 -17.86 10.14
C ASP A 191 -9.44 -19.30 9.69
N ARG A 192 -9.66 -19.54 8.40
CA ARG A 192 -10.10 -20.83 7.84
C ARG A 192 -9.29 -22.06 8.28
N ASN A 193 -8.04 -21.88 8.65
CA ASN A 193 -7.13 -22.97 8.99
C ASN A 193 -7.05 -23.24 10.50
N ASP A 194 -7.54 -22.34 11.36
CA ASP A 194 -7.42 -22.46 12.81
C ASP A 194 -8.46 -21.57 13.53
N PRO A 195 -9.77 -21.85 13.37
CA PRO A 195 -10.84 -21.02 13.93
C PRO A 195 -10.89 -21.07 15.45
N GLY A 196 -11.21 -19.94 16.07
CA GLY A 196 -11.48 -19.81 17.51
C GLY A 196 -10.26 -19.72 18.41
N ASN A 197 -9.03 -19.64 17.87
CA ASN A 197 -7.80 -19.48 18.63
C ASN A 197 -7.32 -18.02 18.66
N GLU A 198 -6.36 -17.72 19.55
CA GLU A 198 -5.65 -16.45 19.52
C GLU A 198 -4.90 -16.30 18.21
N ARG A 199 -5.06 -15.16 17.57
CA ARG A 199 -4.39 -14.79 16.32
C ARG A 199 -3.20 -13.88 16.59
N GLN A 200 -2.14 -14.12 15.84
CA GLN A 200 -0.95 -13.27 15.85
C GLN A 200 -0.67 -12.78 14.44
N GLN A 201 -0.56 -11.46 14.28
CA GLN A 201 -0.08 -10.84 13.04
C GLN A 201 1.25 -10.14 13.31
N LEU A 202 2.24 -10.51 12.52
CA LEU A 202 3.56 -9.88 12.54
C LEU A 202 3.70 -8.88 11.41
N PHE A 203 4.20 -7.68 11.73
CA PHE A 203 4.48 -6.62 10.79
C PHE A 203 5.97 -6.32 10.78
N ASN A 204 6.65 -6.63 9.69
CA ASN A 204 8.04 -6.22 9.54
C ASN A 204 8.11 -4.70 9.39
N PHE A 205 8.72 -4.02 10.36
CA PHE A 205 8.86 -2.57 10.34
C PHE A 205 10.14 -2.16 9.62
N PHE A 206 11.31 -2.58 10.14
CA PHE A 206 12.59 -2.28 9.52
C PHE A 206 13.65 -3.26 10.01
N ARG A 207 14.74 -3.37 9.24
CA ARG A 207 15.94 -4.10 9.61
C ARG A 207 16.86 -3.18 10.42
N GLU A 208 17.54 -3.73 11.42
CA GLU A 208 18.54 -2.99 12.20
C GLU A 208 19.66 -2.50 11.28
N GLY A 209 20.01 -1.22 11.42
CA GLY A 209 20.97 -0.54 10.54
C GLY A 209 20.36 0.17 9.34
N ASP A 210 19.06 -0.02 9.06
CA ASP A 210 18.36 0.79 8.08
C ASP A 210 18.31 2.26 8.54
N THR A 211 18.38 3.19 7.58
CA THR A 211 18.38 4.65 7.83
C THR A 211 17.25 5.39 7.11
N GLY A 212 16.35 4.65 6.46
CA GLY A 212 15.25 5.20 5.66
C GLY A 212 14.16 5.89 6.49
N SER A 213 13.19 6.45 5.78
CA SER A 213 12.00 7.07 6.38
C SER A 213 11.12 6.08 7.15
N ASP A 214 11.22 4.78 6.84
CA ASP A 214 10.46 3.70 7.45
C ASP A 214 10.92 3.31 8.85
N VAL A 215 12.13 3.72 9.25
CA VAL A 215 12.70 3.43 10.57
C VAL A 215 11.92 4.19 11.64
N LEU A 216 11.39 3.46 12.63
CA LEU A 216 10.71 4.07 13.78
C LEU A 216 11.70 4.88 14.62
N ARG A 217 11.23 6.01 15.12
CA ARG A 217 11.98 6.89 16.01
C ARG A 217 11.33 6.91 17.38
N ASP A 218 12.14 7.05 18.41
CA ASP A 218 11.65 7.16 19.77
C ASP A 218 10.62 8.31 19.90
N GLY A 219 9.44 7.99 20.40
CA GLY A 219 8.31 8.91 20.47
C GLY A 219 7.33 8.84 19.31
N ASP A 220 7.57 8.04 18.26
CA ASP A 220 6.57 7.86 17.20
C ASP A 220 5.26 7.29 17.76
N ASN A 221 4.14 7.87 17.35
CA ASN A 221 2.82 7.39 17.68
C ASN A 221 2.36 6.37 16.64
N LEU A 222 2.08 5.15 17.10
CA LEU A 222 1.48 4.11 16.30
C LEU A 222 0.01 3.97 16.65
N ARG A 223 -0.88 4.12 15.67
CA ARG A 223 -2.30 3.84 15.81
C ARG A 223 -2.58 2.53 15.10
N ILE A 224 -2.93 1.52 15.89
CA ILE A 224 -3.23 0.17 15.43
C ILE A 224 -4.74 0.07 15.25
N GLU A 225 -5.18 -0.29 14.07
CA GLU A 225 -6.57 -0.51 13.72
C GLU A 225 -6.78 -1.97 13.34
N LEU A 226 -7.76 -2.61 13.99
CA LEU A 226 -8.21 -3.96 13.69
C LEU A 226 -9.66 -3.91 13.25
N TYR A 227 -9.91 -4.45 12.06
CA TYR A 227 -11.23 -4.51 11.44
C TYR A 227 -11.66 -5.97 11.30
N THR A 228 -12.92 -6.25 11.60
CA THR A 228 -13.60 -7.46 11.09
C THR A 228 -14.30 -7.09 9.79
N ILE A 229 -13.99 -7.78 8.73
CA ILE A 229 -14.50 -7.54 7.37
C ILE A 229 -15.17 -8.80 6.83
N ASP A 230 -15.95 -8.70 5.77
CA ASP A 230 -16.47 -9.86 5.09
C ASP A 230 -15.49 -10.42 4.04
N LYS A 231 -15.82 -11.60 3.52
CA LYS A 231 -14.97 -12.29 2.54
C LYS A 231 -14.72 -11.45 1.29
N SER A 232 -15.71 -10.75 0.77
CA SER A 232 -15.58 -9.98 -0.46
C SER A 232 -14.63 -8.80 -0.30
N THR A 233 -14.64 -8.17 0.85
CA THR A 233 -13.69 -7.12 1.24
C THR A 233 -12.28 -7.70 1.44
N TYR A 234 -12.18 -8.88 2.09
CA TYR A 234 -10.91 -9.58 2.22
C TYR A 234 -10.30 -9.91 0.85
N ASP A 235 -11.08 -10.48 -0.08
CA ASP A 235 -10.60 -10.83 -1.42
C ASP A 235 -10.06 -9.59 -2.17
N TYR A 236 -10.70 -8.41 -2.01
CA TYR A 236 -10.21 -7.16 -2.57
C TYR A 236 -8.83 -6.77 -2.01
N PHE A 237 -8.69 -6.71 -0.68
CA PHE A 237 -7.42 -6.32 -0.06
C PHE A 237 -6.33 -7.37 -0.24
N PHE A 238 -6.68 -8.65 -0.23
CA PHE A 238 -5.74 -9.73 -0.52
C PHE A 238 -5.20 -9.63 -1.96
N SER A 239 -6.08 -9.38 -2.94
CA SER A 239 -5.65 -9.16 -4.32
C SER A 239 -4.79 -7.89 -4.46
N MET A 240 -5.02 -6.86 -3.65
CA MET A 240 -4.17 -5.67 -3.59
C MET A 240 -2.75 -5.99 -3.09
N GLN A 241 -2.60 -6.86 -2.09
CA GLN A 241 -1.27 -7.32 -1.63
C GLN A 241 -0.49 -8.07 -2.73
N MET A 242 -1.21 -8.69 -3.67
CA MET A 242 -0.61 -9.45 -4.77
C MET A 242 -0.28 -8.60 -6.00
N MET A 243 -0.68 -7.32 -6.05
CA MET A 243 -0.48 -6.43 -7.22
C MET A 243 0.98 -6.35 -7.67
N ASP A 244 1.91 -6.19 -6.73
CA ASP A 244 3.34 -6.07 -7.04
C ASP A 244 3.88 -7.32 -7.76
N ASN A 245 3.24 -8.47 -7.54
CA ASN A 245 3.63 -9.75 -8.15
C ASN A 245 2.89 -10.04 -9.46
N THR A 246 1.67 -9.53 -9.63
CA THR A 246 0.78 -9.88 -10.74
C THR A 246 0.63 -8.78 -11.78
N GLY A 247 0.87 -7.52 -11.40
CA GLY A 247 0.66 -6.34 -12.25
C GLY A 247 -0.81 -6.12 -12.65
N THR A 248 -1.75 -6.72 -11.92
CA THR A 248 -3.19 -6.60 -12.18
C THR A 248 -3.85 -5.71 -11.13
N ASN A 249 -4.92 -5.02 -11.50
CA ASN A 249 -5.73 -4.26 -10.54
C ASN A 249 -6.34 -5.18 -9.49
N PRO A 250 -6.62 -4.68 -8.26
CA PRO A 250 -7.36 -5.42 -7.25
C PRO A 250 -8.71 -5.88 -7.80
N ILE A 251 -9.21 -7.01 -7.29
CA ILE A 251 -10.49 -7.58 -7.67
C ILE A 251 -11.60 -6.74 -7.00
N PRO A 252 -12.38 -5.92 -7.76
CA PRO A 252 -13.43 -5.11 -7.15
C PRO A 252 -14.56 -6.00 -6.67
N ASN A 253 -15.21 -5.62 -5.55
CA ASN A 253 -16.43 -6.29 -5.09
C ASN A 253 -17.72 -5.58 -5.53
N PHE A 254 -17.63 -4.70 -6.53
CA PHE A 254 -18.75 -4.05 -7.19
C PHE A 254 -19.17 -4.76 -8.48
N THR A 255 -20.47 -4.68 -8.80
CA THR A 255 -20.99 -4.90 -10.15
C THR A 255 -21.15 -3.55 -10.87
N GLY A 256 -21.24 -3.57 -12.22
CA GLY A 256 -21.36 -2.36 -13.04
C GLY A 256 -20.04 -1.86 -13.63
N GLY A 257 -18.89 -2.47 -13.27
CA GLY A 257 -17.61 -2.22 -13.95
C GLY A 257 -16.77 -1.07 -13.38
N CYS A 258 -17.07 -0.56 -12.17
CA CYS A 258 -16.16 0.35 -11.47
C CYS A 258 -15.05 -0.40 -10.75
N LEU A 259 -14.00 0.33 -10.39
CA LEU A 259 -12.93 -0.11 -9.48
C LEU A 259 -13.30 0.23 -8.03
N GLY A 260 -12.56 -0.35 -7.09
CA GLY A 260 -12.68 -0.06 -5.67
C GLY A 260 -13.44 -1.13 -4.89
N TYR A 261 -13.92 -0.78 -3.69
CA TYR A 261 -14.53 -1.74 -2.76
C TYR A 261 -15.64 -1.10 -1.92
N PHE A 262 -16.52 -1.97 -1.39
CA PHE A 262 -17.48 -1.65 -0.35
C PHE A 262 -17.29 -2.61 0.82
N SER A 263 -17.20 -2.08 2.04
CA SER A 263 -16.95 -2.84 3.27
C SER A 263 -17.89 -2.42 4.39
N ALA A 264 -18.67 -3.36 4.91
CA ALA A 264 -19.34 -3.21 6.19
C ALA A 264 -18.48 -3.87 7.28
N HIS A 265 -17.97 -3.07 8.24
CA HIS A 265 -16.97 -3.54 9.18
C HIS A 265 -17.13 -2.93 10.57
N TRP A 266 -16.66 -3.67 11.58
CA TRP A 266 -16.40 -3.12 12.89
C TRP A 266 -14.92 -2.77 13.03
N LEU A 267 -14.65 -1.57 13.53
CA LEU A 267 -13.29 -1.07 13.78
C LEU A 267 -13.05 -0.93 15.28
N VAL A 268 -11.93 -1.46 15.76
CA VAL A 268 -11.34 -1.12 17.06
C VAL A 268 -9.95 -0.53 16.86
N THR A 269 -9.56 0.37 17.76
CA THR A 269 -8.31 1.12 17.67
C THR A 269 -7.56 1.05 18.99
N GLN A 270 -6.24 0.86 18.91
CA GLN A 270 -5.31 0.98 20.02
C GLN A 270 -4.18 1.94 19.66
N ASN A 271 -3.80 2.82 20.59
CA ASN A 271 -2.64 3.68 20.40
C ASN A 271 -1.45 3.12 21.17
N PHE A 272 -0.27 3.23 20.56
CA PHE A 272 1.00 2.79 21.09
C PHE A 272 2.06 3.85 20.80
N VAL A 273 2.87 4.19 21.81
CA VAL A 273 4.02 5.09 21.61
C VAL A 273 5.28 4.24 21.56
N TYR A 274 5.97 4.27 20.42
CA TYR A 274 7.22 3.54 20.26
C TYR A 274 8.30 4.13 21.18
N ARG A 275 8.95 3.24 21.94
CA ARG A 275 10.12 3.52 22.77
C ARG A 275 11.16 2.46 22.51
N ALA A 276 12.33 2.87 22.04
CA ALA A 276 13.40 1.93 21.72
C ALA A 276 13.88 1.12 22.93
N GLU A 277 13.81 1.71 24.13
CA GLU A 277 14.15 1.06 25.40
C GLU A 277 13.17 -0.05 25.84
N ASN A 278 11.95 -0.03 25.32
CA ASN A 278 10.89 -1.00 25.65
C ASN A 278 10.78 -2.14 24.64
N VAL A 279 11.70 -2.21 23.67
CA VAL A 279 11.71 -3.26 22.66
C VAL A 279 12.31 -4.53 23.27
N GLU A 280 11.50 -5.58 23.34
CA GLU A 280 11.91 -6.89 23.86
C GLU A 280 12.66 -7.66 22.78
N GLU A 281 13.75 -8.36 23.16
CA GLU A 281 14.49 -9.23 22.27
C GLU A 281 13.90 -10.64 22.32
N GLU A 282 13.58 -11.21 21.16
CA GLU A 282 13.16 -12.59 20.98
C GLU A 282 14.21 -13.32 20.12
N GLU A 283 14.73 -14.44 20.65
CA GLU A 283 15.70 -15.31 19.96
C GLU A 283 15.03 -16.19 18.87
#